data_1e4c3114e61774b84214948eb8ecdff4
#
_entry.id   1e4c3114e61774b84214948eb8ecdff4
#
_cell.length_a   1.000
_cell.length_b   1.000
_cell.length_c   1.000
_cell.angle_alpha   90.00
_cell.angle_beta   90.00
_cell.angle_gamma   90.00
#
_symmetry.space_group_name_H-M   'P 1'
#
loop_
_entity.id
_entity.type
_entity.pdbx_description
1 polymer ?
#
loop_
_entity_poly.entity_id
_entity_poly.type
_entity_poly.pdbx_seq_one_letter_code
_entity_poly.pdbx_strand_id
1 'polypeptide(L)'
;MDAKAWWQDAVIYQVYPRSFQDSNGDGIGDLRGIIARADYFAWLGIDAVWFSPFFASPQADYGYDVSNYTDIDPDYGTLADFDELVAALHARNIRIIVDFVPNHSSDQHPWFLESRKSLNNPKRDWYTWRSPAPGGGPPNNWLSLAGGRSWEYDQATGQYYLHSFLKEQPDLNWRNPAVRDAMHDVLRFWIDRGVDGFRVDAIGCIAKDPQLRDDPPNPDYKEGDPPFARNRMVNSANRPEVMEFVAGMRRVVDAEPGSRVMIGEVYLKPAEIGAYYGTGSDGFQLPTNFNLLWAPWKRAAVFEAVESYEAALPKGAWPDWVLGNHDQSRIATRIGKAQARVAMLLLLTLRGTPIVYFGDELALEDIVIPLDKQRDPFGINMPGKGQGRDPERCPMPWDETPKGGFTSGEPWLPIAASGPGSSVEAQRDDEASMLSLTRRILALRRSEPALSRGAWTPMTVEGEVVAYLRGDGGKRFAVVLNLEGKRKTVRFAEAISGRIVLSTHDIARTGAVGRDLVLAANEGVVIAI
;
A
#
# COMPACT_ATOMS: atom_id res chain seq x y z
N MET A 1 10.92 -23.41 -19.44
CA MET A 1 10.33 -22.08 -19.10
C MET A 1 9.80 -22.24 -17.69
N ASP A 2 10.47 -21.61 -16.73
CA ASP A 2 9.99 -21.64 -15.34
C ASP A 2 8.56 -21.08 -15.30
N ALA A 3 7.67 -21.79 -14.60
CA ALA A 3 6.29 -21.34 -14.42
C ALA A 3 6.33 -19.96 -13.76
N LYS A 4 5.84 -18.94 -14.46
CA LYS A 4 5.81 -17.58 -13.94
C LYS A 4 4.88 -17.50 -12.74
N ALA A 5 5.32 -16.80 -11.70
CA ALA A 5 4.54 -16.60 -10.51
C ALA A 5 3.31 -15.72 -10.82
N TRP A 6 2.15 -16.06 -10.25
CA TRP A 6 0.87 -15.39 -10.51
C TRP A 6 0.92 -13.88 -10.23
N TRP A 7 1.64 -13.48 -9.19
CA TRP A 7 1.73 -12.08 -8.74
C TRP A 7 2.43 -11.15 -9.75
N GLN A 8 3.21 -11.69 -10.70
CA GLN A 8 3.86 -10.89 -11.74
C GLN A 8 2.87 -10.33 -12.77
N ASP A 9 1.75 -11.01 -13.01
CA ASP A 9 0.71 -10.53 -13.94
C ASP A 9 -0.45 -9.84 -13.22
N ALA A 10 -0.58 -10.12 -11.93
CA ALA A 10 -1.70 -9.69 -11.11
C ALA A 10 -1.84 -8.17 -11.02
N VAL A 11 -3.07 -7.74 -10.88
CA VAL A 11 -3.44 -6.45 -10.34
C VAL A 11 -3.95 -6.66 -8.93
N ILE A 12 -3.30 -6.05 -7.96
CA ILE A 12 -3.67 -6.13 -6.55
C ILE A 12 -4.60 -4.96 -6.22
N TYR A 13 -5.66 -5.24 -5.49
CA TYR A 13 -6.59 -4.22 -5.00
C TYR A 13 -6.53 -4.16 -3.48
N GLN A 14 -6.17 -3.02 -2.93
CA GLN A 14 -6.11 -2.83 -1.49
C GLN A 14 -7.49 -2.48 -0.95
N VAL A 15 -7.97 -3.24 0.01
CA VAL A 15 -9.20 -3.00 0.79
C VAL A 15 -8.83 -2.56 2.19
N TYR A 16 -9.43 -1.46 2.65
CA TYR A 16 -9.46 -1.07 4.06
C TYR A 16 -10.76 -1.64 4.66
N PRO A 17 -10.73 -2.77 5.40
CA PRO A 17 -11.93 -3.53 5.76
C PRO A 17 -12.99 -2.68 6.43
N ARG A 18 -12.59 -1.84 7.39
CA ARG A 18 -13.45 -0.95 8.17
C ARG A 18 -14.30 0.01 7.32
N SER A 19 -13.85 0.30 6.09
CA SER A 19 -14.48 1.28 5.19
C SER A 19 -15.02 0.69 3.89
N PHE A 20 -15.04 -0.64 3.73
CA PHE A 20 -15.44 -1.22 2.46
C PHE A 20 -16.93 -1.54 2.39
N GLN A 21 -17.48 -2.35 3.31
CA GLN A 21 -18.92 -2.66 3.40
C GLN A 21 -19.25 -3.14 4.80
N ASP A 22 -20.24 -2.55 5.43
CA ASP A 22 -20.84 -2.98 6.68
C ASP A 22 -22.05 -3.90 6.39
N SER A 23 -22.08 -5.06 7.01
CA SER A 23 -23.17 -6.05 6.85
C SER A 23 -24.16 -6.09 8.00
N ASN A 24 -23.76 -5.61 9.19
CA ASN A 24 -24.54 -5.74 10.43
C ASN A 24 -25.21 -4.42 10.89
N GLY A 25 -24.81 -3.27 10.30
CA GLY A 25 -25.39 -1.96 10.55
C GLY A 25 -24.81 -1.23 11.76
N ASP A 26 -23.61 -1.59 12.21
CA ASP A 26 -22.92 -0.91 13.32
C ASP A 26 -22.08 0.29 12.86
N GLY A 27 -21.96 0.50 11.55
CA GLY A 27 -21.21 1.59 10.94
C GLY A 27 -19.77 1.24 10.61
N ILE A 28 -19.34 0.00 10.86
CA ILE A 28 -18.00 -0.51 10.62
C ILE A 28 -18.06 -1.58 9.54
N GLY A 29 -17.22 -1.49 8.51
CA GLY A 29 -17.12 -2.53 7.49
C GLY A 29 -16.56 -3.82 8.06
N ASP A 30 -17.03 -4.96 7.57
CA ASP A 30 -16.75 -6.28 8.10
C ASP A 30 -16.49 -7.33 7.00
N LEU A 31 -16.02 -8.55 7.39
CA LEU A 31 -15.70 -9.62 6.45
C LEU A 31 -16.94 -10.12 5.68
N ARG A 32 -18.11 -10.16 6.30
CA ARG A 32 -19.36 -10.54 5.64
C ARG A 32 -19.80 -9.52 4.60
N GLY A 33 -19.59 -8.23 4.88
CA GLY A 33 -19.79 -7.15 3.93
C GLY A 33 -18.84 -7.29 2.72
N ILE A 34 -17.58 -7.63 2.96
CA ILE A 34 -16.61 -7.88 1.88
C ILE A 34 -17.04 -9.10 1.04
N ILE A 35 -17.48 -10.20 1.67
CA ILE A 35 -18.02 -11.38 0.98
C ILE A 35 -19.19 -11.00 0.08
N ALA A 36 -20.12 -10.17 0.57
CA ALA A 36 -21.26 -9.69 -0.21
C ALA A 36 -20.85 -8.88 -1.45
N ARG A 37 -19.65 -8.30 -1.44
CA ARG A 37 -19.05 -7.54 -2.55
C ARG A 37 -18.03 -8.34 -3.37
N ALA A 38 -17.86 -9.64 -3.14
CA ALA A 38 -16.86 -10.45 -3.84
C ALA A 38 -17.01 -10.43 -5.38
N ASP A 39 -18.26 -10.36 -5.88
CA ASP A 39 -18.54 -10.23 -7.32
C ASP A 39 -18.05 -8.91 -7.92
N TYR A 40 -17.94 -7.85 -7.12
CA TYR A 40 -17.40 -6.58 -7.58
C TYR A 40 -15.93 -6.70 -8.01
N PHE A 41 -15.11 -7.39 -7.24
CA PHE A 41 -13.70 -7.60 -7.58
C PHE A 41 -13.54 -8.38 -8.90
N ALA A 42 -14.32 -9.45 -9.07
CA ALA A 42 -14.31 -10.23 -10.30
C ALA A 42 -14.80 -9.41 -11.50
N TRP A 43 -15.89 -8.65 -11.32
CA TRP A 43 -16.44 -7.77 -12.34
C TRP A 43 -15.48 -6.63 -12.72
N LEU A 44 -14.78 -6.03 -11.74
CA LEU A 44 -13.76 -5.01 -11.98
C LEU A 44 -12.56 -5.58 -12.74
N GLY A 45 -12.22 -6.83 -12.49
CA GLY A 45 -11.11 -7.52 -13.15
C GLY A 45 -9.84 -7.55 -12.30
N ILE A 46 -9.98 -7.68 -10.98
CA ILE A 46 -8.88 -7.78 -10.01
C ILE A 46 -8.41 -9.23 -9.90
N ASP A 47 -7.12 -9.45 -9.66
CA ASP A 47 -6.51 -10.77 -9.54
C ASP A 47 -6.19 -11.14 -8.09
N ALA A 48 -5.95 -10.16 -7.23
CA ALA A 48 -5.71 -10.36 -5.81
C ALA A 48 -6.24 -9.19 -4.97
N VAL A 49 -6.70 -9.47 -3.75
CA VAL A 49 -7.10 -8.46 -2.79
C VAL A 49 -6.12 -8.48 -1.61
N TRP A 50 -5.55 -7.33 -1.30
CA TRP A 50 -4.82 -7.09 -0.08
C TRP A 50 -5.72 -6.40 0.93
N PHE A 51 -5.88 -7.02 2.10
CA PHE A 51 -6.63 -6.47 3.23
C PHE A 51 -5.69 -5.82 4.22
N SER A 52 -5.94 -4.54 4.56
CA SER A 52 -5.35 -3.89 5.74
C SER A 52 -5.78 -4.66 7.00
N PRO A 53 -5.09 -4.51 8.16
CA PRO A 53 -5.25 -5.43 9.28
C PRO A 53 -6.69 -5.57 9.76
N PHE A 54 -7.07 -6.81 10.05
CA PHE A 54 -8.36 -7.20 10.64
C PHE A 54 -8.18 -8.17 11.82
N PHE A 55 -6.95 -8.38 12.26
CA PHE A 55 -6.64 -9.22 13.43
C PHE A 55 -7.16 -8.55 14.70
N ALA A 56 -7.38 -9.36 15.76
CA ALA A 56 -7.86 -8.85 17.04
C ALA A 56 -6.97 -7.71 17.55
N SER A 57 -7.59 -6.57 17.83
CA SER A 57 -6.92 -5.32 18.16
C SER A 57 -7.77 -4.47 19.09
N PRO A 58 -7.19 -3.77 20.08
CA PRO A 58 -7.89 -2.72 20.82
C PRO A 58 -8.23 -1.48 20.01
N GLN A 59 -7.82 -1.42 18.72
CA GLN A 59 -8.12 -0.35 17.77
C GLN A 59 -7.48 1.00 18.11
N ALA A 60 -6.35 1.01 18.83
CA ALA A 60 -5.59 2.23 19.08
C ALA A 60 -5.01 2.82 17.78
N ASP A 61 -4.64 1.95 16.82
CA ASP A 61 -4.23 2.30 15.46
C ASP A 61 -5.02 1.48 14.41
N TYR A 62 -6.32 1.30 14.65
CA TYR A 62 -7.26 0.70 13.70
C TYR A 62 -6.79 -0.60 13.06
N GLY A 63 -6.34 -1.55 13.91
CA GLY A 63 -5.91 -2.89 13.53
C GLY A 63 -4.39 -3.08 13.50
N TYR A 64 -3.59 -2.02 13.43
CA TYR A 64 -2.13 -2.13 13.48
C TYR A 64 -1.58 -2.38 14.90
N ASP A 65 -2.35 -2.17 15.96
CA ASP A 65 -2.04 -2.55 17.34
C ASP A 65 -2.61 -3.96 17.65
N VAL A 66 -1.94 -5.00 17.15
CA VAL A 66 -2.43 -6.38 17.19
C VAL A 66 -2.34 -6.97 18.61
N SER A 67 -3.48 -7.40 19.17
CA SER A 67 -3.55 -8.08 20.47
C SER A 67 -3.61 -9.62 20.37
N ASN A 68 -4.00 -10.15 19.20
CA ASN A 68 -3.91 -11.58 18.88
C ASN A 68 -3.72 -11.76 17.38
N TYR A 69 -2.56 -12.28 16.97
CA TYR A 69 -2.19 -12.47 15.56
C TYR A 69 -2.92 -13.63 14.86
N THR A 70 -3.59 -14.48 15.61
CA THR A 70 -4.22 -15.72 15.08
C THR A 70 -5.73 -15.72 15.26
N ASP A 71 -6.33 -14.54 15.43
CA ASP A 71 -7.77 -14.38 15.54
C ASP A 71 -8.22 -13.12 14.80
N ILE A 72 -9.52 -13.04 14.53
CA ILE A 72 -10.18 -11.91 13.88
C ILE A 72 -10.72 -10.96 14.97
N ASP A 73 -10.61 -9.67 14.73
CA ASP A 73 -11.24 -8.68 15.59
C ASP A 73 -12.76 -8.82 15.54
N PRO A 74 -13.46 -8.81 16.70
CA PRO A 74 -14.92 -8.92 16.73
C PRO A 74 -15.67 -7.88 15.89
N ASP A 75 -15.10 -6.68 15.69
CA ASP A 75 -15.66 -5.67 14.80
C ASP A 75 -15.72 -6.15 13.34
N TYR A 76 -14.82 -7.06 12.94
CA TYR A 76 -14.74 -7.57 11.56
C TYR A 76 -15.36 -8.94 11.36
N GLY A 77 -15.59 -9.72 12.42
CA GLY A 77 -16.20 -11.04 12.35
C GLY A 77 -15.44 -12.13 13.07
N THR A 78 -15.38 -13.32 12.49
CA THR A 78 -14.77 -14.51 13.08
C THR A 78 -13.84 -15.22 12.11
N LEU A 79 -13.04 -16.18 12.62
CA LEU A 79 -12.24 -17.08 11.77
C LEU A 79 -13.09 -17.85 10.75
N ALA A 80 -14.34 -18.20 11.09
CA ALA A 80 -15.25 -18.86 10.15
C ALA A 80 -15.67 -17.91 9.01
N ASP A 81 -15.89 -16.62 9.31
CA ASP A 81 -16.17 -15.62 8.28
C ASP A 81 -14.94 -15.41 7.37
N PHE A 82 -13.74 -15.48 7.92
CA PHE A 82 -12.51 -15.44 7.11
C PHE A 82 -12.38 -16.66 6.19
N ASP A 83 -12.63 -17.87 6.70
CA ASP A 83 -12.61 -19.10 5.88
C ASP A 83 -13.64 -19.01 4.74
N GLU A 84 -14.82 -18.42 4.99
CA GLU A 84 -15.85 -18.16 3.97
C GLU A 84 -15.35 -17.11 2.95
N LEU A 85 -14.68 -16.05 3.39
CA LEU A 85 -14.07 -15.04 2.51
C LEU A 85 -13.03 -15.67 1.58
N VAL A 86 -12.13 -16.51 2.12
CA VAL A 86 -11.13 -17.24 1.33
C VAL A 86 -11.82 -18.08 0.26
N ALA A 87 -12.82 -18.88 0.65
CA ALA A 87 -13.56 -19.72 -0.30
C ALA A 87 -14.28 -18.89 -1.37
N ALA A 88 -14.91 -17.77 -0.99
CA ALA A 88 -15.63 -16.89 -1.91
C ALA A 88 -14.72 -16.24 -2.96
N LEU A 89 -13.53 -15.77 -2.56
CA LEU A 89 -12.57 -15.15 -3.46
C LEU A 89 -11.86 -16.19 -4.34
N HIS A 90 -11.42 -17.31 -3.76
CA HIS A 90 -10.80 -18.40 -4.52
C HIS A 90 -11.74 -19.00 -5.57
N ALA A 91 -13.05 -19.13 -5.29
CA ALA A 91 -14.05 -19.55 -6.27
C ALA A 91 -14.13 -18.61 -7.49
N ARG A 92 -13.66 -17.36 -7.35
CA ARG A 92 -13.56 -16.36 -8.41
C ARG A 92 -12.18 -16.21 -9.00
N ASN A 93 -11.23 -17.10 -8.64
CA ASN A 93 -9.80 -17.02 -8.98
C ASN A 93 -9.13 -15.74 -8.50
N ILE A 94 -9.58 -15.19 -7.38
CA ILE A 94 -8.99 -14.01 -6.74
C ILE A 94 -8.16 -14.47 -5.53
N ARG A 95 -6.91 -14.03 -5.46
CA ARG A 95 -5.96 -14.34 -4.40
C ARG A 95 -6.16 -13.43 -3.19
N ILE A 96 -5.75 -13.92 -2.02
CA ILE A 96 -5.83 -13.19 -0.74
C ILE A 96 -4.45 -12.86 -0.23
N ILE A 97 -4.23 -11.57 0.08
CA ILE A 97 -3.04 -11.06 0.72
C ILE A 97 -3.48 -10.41 2.04
N VAL A 98 -2.87 -10.81 3.14
CA VAL A 98 -3.15 -10.23 4.46
C VAL A 98 -2.01 -9.36 4.93
N ASP A 99 -2.33 -8.35 5.73
CA ASP A 99 -1.32 -7.51 6.36
C ASP A 99 -0.71 -8.24 7.56
N PHE A 100 0.61 -8.30 7.60
CA PHE A 100 1.39 -8.90 8.66
C PHE A 100 2.21 -7.82 9.35
N VAL A 101 1.95 -7.59 10.65
CA VAL A 101 2.53 -6.50 11.44
C VAL A 101 3.64 -7.04 12.35
N PRO A 102 4.88 -7.19 11.88
CA PRO A 102 5.93 -7.85 12.65
C PRO A 102 6.71 -6.93 13.58
N ASN A 103 6.69 -5.60 13.38
CA ASN A 103 7.52 -4.69 14.15
C ASN A 103 7.10 -4.60 15.61
N HIS A 104 5.82 -4.61 15.91
CA HIS A 104 5.24 -4.36 17.23
C HIS A 104 3.99 -5.20 17.45
N SER A 105 3.55 -5.31 18.69
CA SER A 105 2.22 -5.79 19.06
C SER A 105 1.44 -4.69 19.75
N SER A 106 0.17 -4.94 20.08
CA SER A 106 -0.55 -4.11 21.05
C SER A 106 0.10 -4.22 22.44
N ASP A 107 -0.01 -3.18 23.25
CA ASP A 107 0.28 -3.21 24.68
C ASP A 107 -0.70 -4.10 25.46
N GLN A 108 -1.82 -4.50 24.82
CA GLN A 108 -2.78 -5.47 25.36
C GLN A 108 -2.47 -6.92 24.91
N HIS A 109 -1.45 -7.13 24.07
CA HIS A 109 -1.05 -8.48 23.66
C HIS A 109 -0.56 -9.29 24.87
N PRO A 110 -0.96 -10.57 25.06
CA PRO A 110 -0.51 -11.41 26.17
C PRO A 110 1.01 -11.44 26.35
N TRP A 111 1.78 -11.37 25.26
CA TRP A 111 3.25 -11.33 25.34
C TRP A 111 3.75 -10.06 26.03
N PHE A 112 3.17 -8.89 25.75
CA PHE A 112 3.58 -7.65 26.39
C PHE A 112 3.11 -7.60 27.85
N LEU A 113 1.88 -8.01 28.12
CA LEU A 113 1.35 -8.09 29.49
C LEU A 113 2.21 -8.99 30.37
N GLU A 114 2.70 -10.13 29.84
CA GLU A 114 3.67 -10.97 30.54
C GLU A 114 5.03 -10.28 30.71
N SER A 115 5.58 -9.74 29.63
CA SER A 115 6.87 -9.03 29.60
C SER A 115 6.93 -7.89 30.64
N ARG A 116 5.82 -7.19 30.83
CA ARG A 116 5.68 -6.04 31.73
C ARG A 116 5.60 -6.40 33.21
N LYS A 117 5.24 -7.66 33.57
CA LYS A 117 4.98 -8.06 34.98
C LYS A 117 6.20 -7.90 35.89
N SER A 118 7.40 -8.18 35.39
CA SER A 118 8.63 -8.06 36.20
C SER A 118 9.89 -8.04 35.33
N LEU A 119 10.99 -7.55 35.89
CA LEU A 119 12.31 -7.53 35.24
C LEU A 119 12.84 -8.93 34.87
N ASN A 120 12.42 -9.96 35.61
CA ASN A 120 12.86 -11.34 35.42
C ASN A 120 11.83 -12.22 34.73
N ASN A 121 10.78 -11.64 34.11
CA ASN A 121 9.78 -12.41 33.39
C ASN A 121 10.42 -13.10 32.17
N PRO A 122 10.11 -14.36 31.86
CA PRO A 122 10.67 -15.07 30.71
C PRO A 122 10.41 -14.36 29.35
N LYS A 123 9.36 -13.54 29.26
CA LYS A 123 9.07 -12.73 28.08
C LYS A 123 9.64 -11.31 28.15
N ARG A 124 10.43 -10.97 29.19
CA ARG A 124 10.99 -9.60 29.30
C ARG A 124 11.73 -9.19 28.04
N ASP A 125 12.58 -10.05 27.51
CA ASP A 125 13.39 -9.81 26.31
C ASP A 125 12.63 -10.05 24.99
N TRP A 126 11.32 -10.26 25.04
CA TRP A 126 10.48 -10.28 23.83
C TRP A 126 10.24 -8.87 23.28
N TYR A 127 10.43 -7.86 24.13
CA TYR A 127 10.34 -6.43 23.80
C TYR A 127 11.62 -5.72 24.18
N THR A 128 11.82 -4.53 23.62
CA THR A 128 13.03 -3.75 23.90
C THR A 128 12.82 -2.87 25.13
N TRP A 129 13.38 -3.28 26.29
CA TRP A 129 13.35 -2.55 27.55
C TRP A 129 14.71 -1.99 27.90
N ARG A 130 14.75 -0.79 28.49
CA ARG A 130 16.00 -0.18 28.98
C ARG A 130 15.76 0.63 30.25
N SER A 131 16.78 0.65 31.10
CA SER A 131 16.82 1.55 32.26
C SER A 131 16.92 3.01 31.80
N PRO A 132 16.45 3.97 32.59
CA PRO A 132 16.65 5.40 32.33
C PRO A 132 18.12 5.72 32.02
N ALA A 133 18.33 6.72 31.19
CA ALA A 133 19.67 7.28 30.95
C ALA A 133 20.31 7.83 32.25
N PRO A 134 21.63 7.96 32.32
CA PRO A 134 22.27 8.66 33.42
C PRO A 134 21.67 10.06 33.62
N GLY A 135 21.15 10.35 34.82
CA GLY A 135 20.41 11.59 35.10
C GLY A 135 18.90 11.52 34.88
N GLY A 136 18.36 10.36 34.52
CA GLY A 136 16.96 10.13 34.22
C GLY A 136 16.59 10.41 32.76
N GLY A 137 15.35 10.09 32.38
CA GLY A 137 14.84 10.27 31.02
C GLY A 137 15.07 9.06 30.10
N PRO A 138 14.62 9.16 28.83
CA PRO A 138 14.68 8.05 27.88
C PRO A 138 16.13 7.69 27.48
N PRO A 139 16.37 6.45 27.04
CA PRO A 139 17.69 5.93 26.71
C PRO A 139 18.46 6.71 25.62
N ASN A 140 17.73 7.28 24.65
CA ASN A 140 18.31 8.01 23.52
C ASN A 140 17.30 9.03 22.92
N ASN A 141 17.66 9.64 21.78
CA ASN A 141 16.91 10.71 21.15
C ASN A 141 15.87 10.26 20.11
N TRP A 142 15.58 8.97 20.01
CA TRP A 142 14.68 8.46 18.97
C TRP A 142 13.26 9.01 19.12
N LEU A 143 12.62 9.27 17.97
CA LEU A 143 11.30 9.88 17.87
C LEU A 143 10.32 8.91 17.25
N SER A 144 9.12 8.89 17.81
CA SER A 144 7.99 8.11 17.30
C SER A 144 7.47 8.68 15.99
N LEU A 145 7.18 7.81 15.02
CA LEU A 145 6.51 8.16 13.76
C LEU A 145 5.08 8.67 13.98
N ALA A 146 4.45 8.29 15.10
CA ALA A 146 3.14 8.76 15.50
C ALA A 146 3.17 10.02 16.41
N GLY A 147 4.34 10.66 16.51
CA GLY A 147 4.57 11.86 17.32
C GLY A 147 5.13 11.57 18.72
N GLY A 148 5.91 12.51 19.23
CA GLY A 148 6.57 12.36 20.53
C GLY A 148 7.86 11.55 20.49
N ARG A 149 8.22 10.94 21.62
CA ARG A 149 9.42 10.12 21.80
C ARG A 149 9.10 8.65 21.53
N SER A 150 10.10 7.86 21.15
CA SER A 150 9.97 6.39 20.96
C SER A 150 10.08 5.56 22.25
N TRP A 151 10.13 6.19 23.40
CA TRP A 151 10.31 5.51 24.68
C TRP A 151 9.24 5.91 25.69
N GLU A 152 8.50 4.94 26.21
CA GLU A 152 7.50 5.12 27.24
C GLU A 152 7.95 4.53 28.56
N TYR A 153 7.79 5.29 29.66
CA TYR A 153 8.23 4.88 31.00
C TYR A 153 7.21 3.99 31.70
N ASP A 154 7.63 2.79 32.07
CA ASP A 154 6.81 1.88 32.88
C ASP A 154 7.14 2.04 34.37
N GLN A 155 6.22 2.65 35.09
CA GLN A 155 6.38 2.89 36.54
C GLN A 155 6.52 1.60 37.37
N ALA A 156 5.90 0.49 36.94
CA ALA A 156 5.90 -0.76 37.67
C ALA A 156 7.29 -1.40 37.69
N THR A 157 8.06 -1.28 36.61
CA THR A 157 9.41 -1.87 36.52
C THR A 157 10.53 -0.84 36.53
N GLY A 158 10.22 0.45 36.48
CA GLY A 158 11.21 1.52 36.47
C GLY A 158 12.07 1.58 35.20
N GLN A 159 11.60 1.00 34.12
CA GLN A 159 12.27 0.98 32.81
C GLN A 159 11.42 1.61 31.73
N TYR A 160 12.06 1.96 30.62
CA TYR A 160 11.41 2.38 29.39
C TYR A 160 11.24 1.19 28.44
N TYR A 161 10.11 1.11 27.74
CA TYR A 161 9.98 0.25 26.56
C TYR A 161 10.00 1.08 25.29
N LEU A 162 10.50 0.48 24.21
CA LEU A 162 10.58 1.08 22.90
C LEU A 162 9.25 0.92 22.14
N HIS A 163 8.85 1.97 21.44
CA HIS A 163 7.77 1.96 20.45
C HIS A 163 8.15 2.86 19.26
N SER A 164 8.12 2.33 18.05
CA SER A 164 8.40 3.11 16.83
C SER A 164 7.20 3.96 16.41
N PHE A 165 5.99 3.57 16.82
CA PHE A 165 4.71 4.21 16.53
C PHE A 165 4.03 4.69 17.82
N LEU A 166 2.77 4.33 18.06
CA LEU A 166 2.07 4.70 19.29
C LEU A 166 2.70 4.01 20.51
N LYS A 167 2.53 4.61 21.69
CA LYS A 167 2.93 3.96 22.96
C LYS A 167 2.15 2.66 23.22
N GLU A 168 0.97 2.52 22.63
CA GLU A 168 0.14 1.32 22.61
C GLU A 168 0.70 0.23 21.68
N GLN A 169 1.81 0.50 20.96
CA GLN A 169 2.45 -0.40 19.98
C GLN A 169 3.91 -0.71 20.37
N PRO A 170 4.16 -1.45 21.48
CA PRO A 170 5.52 -1.78 21.91
C PRO A 170 6.25 -2.64 20.86
N ASP A 171 7.50 -2.27 20.56
CA ASP A 171 8.33 -2.92 19.56
C ASP A 171 8.84 -4.28 20.02
N LEU A 172 8.63 -5.31 19.19
CA LEU A 172 9.13 -6.66 19.39
C LEU A 172 10.65 -6.74 19.18
N ASN A 173 11.31 -7.55 19.98
CA ASN A 173 12.74 -7.80 19.88
C ASN A 173 13.05 -8.95 18.90
N TRP A 174 13.21 -8.65 17.63
CA TRP A 174 13.51 -9.66 16.59
C TRP A 174 14.88 -10.35 16.72
N ARG A 175 15.77 -9.86 17.61
CA ARG A 175 17.00 -10.59 17.94
C ARG A 175 16.74 -11.77 18.85
N ASN A 176 15.61 -11.78 19.57
CA ASN A 176 15.18 -12.92 20.37
C ASN A 176 14.64 -14.05 19.44
N PRO A 177 15.27 -15.25 19.45
CA PRO A 177 14.79 -16.36 18.59
C PRO A 177 13.33 -16.75 18.85
N ALA A 178 12.88 -16.72 20.12
CA ALA A 178 11.52 -17.09 20.48
C ALA A 178 10.48 -16.13 19.89
N VAL A 179 10.81 -14.86 19.70
CA VAL A 179 9.96 -13.89 18.99
C VAL A 179 9.89 -14.26 17.50
N ARG A 180 11.04 -14.56 16.87
CA ARG A 180 11.06 -14.98 15.47
C ARG A 180 10.25 -16.25 15.24
N ASP A 181 10.41 -17.25 16.11
CA ASP A 181 9.68 -18.51 16.00
C ASP A 181 8.16 -18.28 16.13
N ALA A 182 7.73 -17.48 17.12
CA ALA A 182 6.33 -17.15 17.32
C ALA A 182 5.74 -16.39 16.10
N MET A 183 6.47 -15.43 15.54
CA MET A 183 6.02 -14.69 14.36
C MET A 183 6.03 -15.55 13.08
N HIS A 184 6.94 -16.52 12.97
CA HIS A 184 6.93 -17.52 11.91
C HIS A 184 5.71 -18.47 12.03
N ASP A 185 5.29 -18.80 13.27
CA ASP A 185 4.08 -19.60 13.48
C ASP A 185 2.81 -18.83 13.10
N VAL A 186 2.78 -17.51 13.28
CA VAL A 186 1.69 -16.67 12.75
C VAL A 186 1.60 -16.77 11.22
N LEU A 187 2.73 -16.69 10.51
CA LEU A 187 2.71 -16.86 9.04
C LEU A 187 2.16 -18.24 8.64
N ARG A 188 2.60 -19.33 9.30
CA ARG A 188 2.09 -20.69 9.05
C ARG A 188 0.60 -20.79 9.28
N PHE A 189 0.10 -20.24 10.40
CA PHE A 189 -1.32 -20.24 10.74
C PHE A 189 -2.20 -19.67 9.61
N TRP A 190 -1.79 -18.54 9.02
CA TRP A 190 -2.55 -17.92 7.93
C TRP A 190 -2.36 -18.64 6.58
N ILE A 191 -1.17 -19.20 6.34
CA ILE A 191 -0.92 -20.06 5.18
C ILE A 191 -1.84 -21.27 5.19
N ASP A 192 -1.98 -21.94 6.35
CA ASP A 192 -2.85 -23.11 6.53
C ASP A 192 -4.33 -22.78 6.31
N ARG A 193 -4.72 -21.50 6.49
CA ARG A 193 -6.06 -20.98 6.19
C ARG A 193 -6.25 -20.51 4.76
N GLY A 194 -5.28 -20.70 3.89
CA GLY A 194 -5.40 -20.44 2.46
C GLY A 194 -4.97 -19.04 2.00
N VAL A 195 -4.20 -18.30 2.81
CA VAL A 195 -3.62 -17.02 2.39
C VAL A 195 -2.58 -17.21 1.29
N ASP A 196 -2.67 -16.40 0.23
CA ASP A 196 -1.80 -16.45 -0.96
C ASP A 196 -0.61 -15.49 -0.87
N GLY A 197 -0.56 -14.63 0.14
CA GLY A 197 0.55 -13.69 0.33
C GLY A 197 0.40 -12.81 1.55
N PHE A 198 1.48 -12.09 1.84
CA PHE A 198 1.56 -11.17 2.97
C PHE A 198 2.07 -9.80 2.53
N ARG A 199 1.43 -8.75 2.97
CA ARG A 199 2.03 -7.43 3.02
C ARG A 199 2.66 -7.27 4.39
N VAL A 200 3.96 -7.03 4.44
CA VAL A 200 4.74 -6.95 5.68
C VAL A 200 4.90 -5.49 6.07
N ASP A 201 4.22 -5.13 7.13
CA ASP A 201 4.15 -3.78 7.67
C ASP A 201 5.48 -3.34 8.28
N ALA A 202 5.82 -2.05 8.11
CA ALA A 202 6.89 -1.35 8.79
C ALA A 202 8.23 -2.11 8.85
N ILE A 203 8.55 -2.89 7.81
CA ILE A 203 9.67 -3.84 7.83
C ILE A 203 11.02 -3.19 8.15
N GLY A 204 11.22 -1.93 7.76
CA GLY A 204 12.43 -1.18 8.08
C GLY A 204 12.65 -0.99 9.59
N CYS A 205 11.59 -1.05 10.37
CA CYS A 205 11.62 -0.79 11.81
C CYS A 205 11.89 -2.04 12.68
N ILE A 206 11.90 -3.27 12.14
CA ILE A 206 12.02 -4.49 12.97
C ILE A 206 13.41 -4.69 13.60
N ALA A 207 14.45 -4.01 13.10
CA ALA A 207 15.80 -4.04 13.67
C ALA A 207 16.29 -2.63 13.98
N LYS A 208 16.82 -2.45 15.17
CA LYS A 208 17.41 -1.21 15.69
C LYS A 208 18.89 -1.41 15.98
N ASP A 209 19.63 -0.31 16.11
CA ASP A 209 21.03 -0.36 16.54
C ASP A 209 21.14 -1.06 17.91
N PRO A 210 21.94 -2.14 18.06
CA PRO A 210 22.04 -2.87 19.33
C PRO A 210 22.66 -2.04 20.46
N GLN A 211 23.41 -1.00 20.11
CA GLN A 211 24.00 -0.07 21.07
C GLN A 211 23.07 1.10 21.42
N LEU A 212 21.91 1.20 20.76
CA LEU A 212 20.90 2.25 20.94
C LEU A 212 21.50 3.67 20.81
N ARG A 213 22.44 3.86 19.87
CA ARG A 213 23.04 5.16 19.60
C ARG A 213 21.99 6.15 19.11
N ASP A 214 22.18 7.41 19.45
CA ASP A 214 21.35 8.51 18.97
C ASP A 214 21.28 8.53 17.43
N ASP A 215 20.13 8.87 16.89
CA ASP A 215 19.99 9.21 15.49
C ASP A 215 20.59 10.61 15.23
N PRO A 216 21.37 10.81 14.16
CA PRO A 216 21.94 12.11 13.86
C PRO A 216 20.87 13.10 13.41
N PRO A 217 21.07 14.41 13.67
CA PRO A 217 20.17 15.44 13.19
C PRO A 217 19.98 15.38 11.67
N ASN A 218 18.76 15.66 11.23
CA ASN A 218 18.46 15.77 9.80
C ASN A 218 18.74 17.21 9.30
N PRO A 219 19.76 17.45 8.46
CA PRO A 219 20.08 18.78 7.96
C PRO A 219 19.02 19.35 7.01
N ASP A 220 18.15 18.49 6.47
CA ASP A 220 17.09 18.89 5.55
C ASP A 220 15.77 19.22 6.25
N TYR A 221 15.70 19.04 7.60
CA TYR A 221 14.51 19.34 8.41
C TYR A 221 14.12 20.81 8.34
N LYS A 222 12.85 21.06 8.11
CA LYS A 222 12.25 22.42 8.05
C LYS A 222 11.20 22.60 9.14
N GLU A 223 11.02 23.85 9.55
CA GLU A 223 9.87 24.21 10.39
C GLU A 223 8.57 23.88 9.64
N GLY A 224 7.70 23.10 10.28
CA GLY A 224 6.49 22.60 9.64
C GLY A 224 6.52 21.11 9.33
N ASP A 225 7.69 20.52 9.14
CA ASP A 225 7.82 19.07 8.98
C ASP A 225 7.35 18.32 10.24
N PRO A 226 6.94 17.04 10.10
CA PRO A 226 6.61 16.20 11.23
C PRO A 226 7.79 16.10 12.23
N PRO A 227 7.53 16.07 13.55
CA PRO A 227 8.60 16.05 14.56
C PRO A 227 9.63 14.93 14.40
N PHE A 228 9.20 13.75 13.96
CA PHE A 228 10.10 12.61 13.74
C PHE A 228 11.14 12.87 12.64
N ALA A 229 10.88 13.75 11.69
CA ALA A 229 11.81 14.10 10.62
C ALA A 229 13.02 14.93 11.11
N ARG A 230 13.05 15.36 12.38
CA ARG A 230 14.21 16.08 12.96
C ARG A 230 15.49 15.29 12.95
N ASN A 231 15.39 13.97 13.04
CA ASN A 231 16.53 13.07 13.04
C ASN A 231 16.48 12.17 11.80
N ARG A 232 17.63 11.76 11.30
CA ARG A 232 17.72 10.72 10.28
C ARG A 232 17.70 9.37 10.97
N MET A 233 16.73 8.52 10.65
CA MET A 233 16.52 7.20 11.24
C MET A 233 17.58 6.18 10.78
N VAL A 234 18.85 6.42 11.09
CA VAL A 234 19.96 5.53 10.68
C VAL A 234 20.27 4.45 11.72
N ASN A 235 19.91 4.71 13.00
CA ASN A 235 20.07 3.77 14.10
C ASN A 235 18.74 3.15 14.55
N SER A 236 17.64 3.88 14.37
CA SER A 236 16.29 3.44 14.75
C SER A 236 15.57 2.60 13.69
N ALA A 237 16.03 2.59 12.43
CA ALA A 237 15.42 1.82 11.35
C ALA A 237 16.44 1.38 10.28
N ASN A 238 15.98 0.54 9.34
CA ASN A 238 16.70 0.09 8.14
C ASN A 238 18.10 -0.49 8.42
N ARG A 239 18.24 -1.22 9.53
CA ARG A 239 19.50 -1.87 9.87
C ARG A 239 19.77 -3.07 8.94
N PRO A 240 21.05 -3.40 8.66
CA PRO A 240 21.38 -4.52 7.75
C PRO A 240 20.77 -5.87 8.19
N GLU A 241 20.59 -6.09 9.50
CA GLU A 241 19.99 -7.31 10.05
C GLU A 241 18.53 -7.53 9.62
N VAL A 242 17.83 -6.49 9.16
CA VAL A 242 16.46 -6.63 8.62
C VAL A 242 16.40 -7.72 7.56
N MET A 243 17.41 -7.82 6.70
CA MET A 243 17.43 -8.80 5.62
C MET A 243 17.58 -10.25 6.11
N GLU A 244 18.24 -10.48 7.26
CA GLU A 244 18.28 -11.82 7.89
C GLU A 244 16.86 -12.24 8.33
N PHE A 245 16.10 -11.30 8.91
CA PHE A 245 14.74 -11.56 9.37
C PHE A 245 13.78 -11.75 8.20
N VAL A 246 13.89 -10.93 7.16
CA VAL A 246 13.14 -11.11 5.90
C VAL A 246 13.40 -12.48 5.29
N ALA A 247 14.67 -12.90 5.21
CA ALA A 247 15.04 -14.23 4.70
C ALA A 247 14.45 -15.36 5.56
N GLY A 248 14.31 -15.14 6.88
CA GLY A 248 13.62 -16.06 7.77
C GLY A 248 12.14 -16.22 7.43
N MET A 249 11.42 -15.11 7.30
CA MET A 249 10.01 -15.09 6.89
C MET A 249 9.83 -15.73 5.50
N ARG A 250 10.71 -15.38 4.54
CA ARG A 250 10.67 -15.90 3.19
C ARG A 250 10.79 -17.42 3.16
N ARG A 251 11.70 -18.01 3.96
CA ARG A 251 11.81 -19.48 4.08
C ARG A 251 10.52 -20.14 4.57
N VAL A 252 9.80 -19.50 5.50
CA VAL A 252 8.51 -20.01 5.98
C VAL A 252 7.46 -19.96 4.87
N VAL A 253 7.37 -18.83 4.17
CA VAL A 253 6.37 -18.63 3.11
C VAL A 253 6.59 -19.55 1.92
N ASP A 254 7.86 -19.83 1.58
CA ASP A 254 8.24 -20.70 0.46
C ASP A 254 8.23 -22.20 0.80
N ALA A 255 8.21 -22.57 2.10
CA ALA A 255 8.24 -23.97 2.53
C ALA A 255 6.97 -24.74 2.14
N GLU A 256 5.84 -24.04 2.08
CA GLU A 256 4.55 -24.64 1.77
C GLU A 256 4.27 -24.59 0.26
N PRO A 257 3.65 -25.64 -0.33
CA PRO A 257 3.29 -25.67 -1.74
C PRO A 257 2.40 -24.47 -2.13
N GLY A 258 2.69 -23.89 -3.28
CA GLY A 258 2.00 -22.73 -3.81
C GLY A 258 2.93 -21.53 -3.95
N SER A 259 2.75 -20.74 -4.99
CA SER A 259 3.57 -19.54 -5.24
C SER A 259 2.97 -18.37 -4.45
N ARG A 260 3.43 -18.14 -3.23
CA ARG A 260 2.98 -17.01 -2.40
C ARG A 260 3.83 -15.77 -2.64
N VAL A 261 3.26 -14.60 -2.37
CA VAL A 261 3.94 -13.31 -2.50
C VAL A 261 4.19 -12.68 -1.14
N MET A 262 5.36 -12.10 -0.96
CA MET A 262 5.67 -11.18 0.13
C MET A 262 5.87 -9.77 -0.44
N ILE A 263 5.07 -8.82 0.04
CA ILE A 263 5.13 -7.39 -0.29
C ILE A 263 5.70 -6.69 0.94
N GLY A 264 6.81 -5.98 0.80
CA GLY A 264 7.44 -5.28 1.92
C GLY A 264 7.11 -3.80 1.90
N GLU A 265 6.69 -3.23 3.02
CA GLU A 265 6.54 -1.79 3.12
C GLU A 265 7.90 -1.13 3.35
N VAL A 266 8.42 -0.45 2.33
CA VAL A 266 9.78 0.11 2.32
C VAL A 266 9.78 1.56 1.88
N TYR A 267 10.03 2.49 2.82
CA TYR A 267 10.10 3.93 2.57
C TYR A 267 11.55 4.37 2.29
N LEU A 268 12.11 3.96 1.16
CA LEU A 268 13.50 4.23 0.80
C LEU A 268 13.61 4.77 -0.64
N LYS A 269 14.79 5.26 -0.98
CA LYS A 269 15.12 5.65 -2.36
C LYS A 269 15.30 4.42 -3.24
N PRO A 270 15.09 4.51 -4.57
CA PRO A 270 15.21 3.37 -5.48
C PRO A 270 16.48 2.54 -5.31
N ALA A 271 17.63 3.19 -5.16
CA ALA A 271 18.91 2.51 -4.98
C ALA A 271 19.00 1.67 -3.68
N GLU A 272 18.26 2.05 -2.64
CA GLU A 272 18.25 1.38 -1.33
C GLU A 272 17.20 0.26 -1.29
N ILE A 273 16.06 0.43 -2.00
CA ILE A 273 15.02 -0.59 -2.13
C ILE A 273 15.58 -1.88 -2.74
N GLY A 274 16.56 -1.77 -3.63
CA GLY A 274 17.23 -2.91 -4.26
C GLY A 274 17.72 -3.98 -3.27
N ALA A 275 18.16 -3.57 -2.07
CA ALA A 275 18.60 -4.48 -1.02
C ALA A 275 17.46 -5.39 -0.49
N TYR A 276 16.22 -4.91 -0.49
CA TYR A 276 15.08 -5.65 0.02
C TYR A 276 14.59 -6.78 -0.90
N TYR A 277 15.07 -6.84 -2.14
CA TYR A 277 14.92 -8.03 -3.00
C TYR A 277 15.83 -9.19 -2.55
N GLY A 278 16.82 -8.93 -1.68
CA GLY A 278 17.77 -9.93 -1.20
C GLY A 278 18.82 -10.32 -2.23
N THR A 279 19.53 -11.41 -1.93
CA THR A 279 20.55 -12.02 -2.79
C THR A 279 20.01 -13.34 -3.35
N GLY A 280 19.37 -13.30 -4.51
CA GLY A 280 18.73 -14.49 -5.10
C GLY A 280 17.22 -14.51 -4.86
N SER A 281 16.71 -15.39 -3.99
CA SER A 281 15.28 -15.54 -3.71
C SER A 281 14.92 -15.39 -2.23
N ASP A 282 15.77 -14.74 -1.44
CA ASP A 282 15.65 -14.65 0.01
C ASP A 282 15.06 -13.33 0.53
N GLY A 283 14.79 -12.38 -0.37
CA GLY A 283 14.12 -11.11 -0.06
C GLY A 283 12.64 -11.08 -0.41
N PHE A 284 12.06 -9.90 -0.41
CA PHE A 284 10.70 -9.69 -0.90
C PHE A 284 10.60 -9.92 -2.39
N GLN A 285 9.45 -10.41 -2.85
CA GLN A 285 9.13 -10.39 -4.27
C GLN A 285 8.78 -8.96 -4.74
N LEU A 286 8.08 -8.19 -3.89
CA LEU A 286 7.58 -6.86 -4.17
C LEU A 286 7.88 -5.93 -2.97
N PRO A 287 9.11 -5.41 -2.81
CA PRO A 287 9.36 -4.32 -1.86
C PRO A 287 8.75 -3.03 -2.42
N THR A 288 7.72 -2.51 -1.76
CA THR A 288 6.87 -1.43 -2.29
C THR A 288 7.64 -0.15 -2.56
N ASN A 289 7.47 0.34 -3.78
CA ASN A 289 8.09 1.58 -4.25
C ASN A 289 7.13 2.78 -4.13
N PHE A 290 7.33 3.61 -3.12
CA PHE A 290 6.54 4.83 -2.91
C PHE A 290 7.06 6.05 -3.70
N ASN A 291 8.18 5.95 -4.43
CA ASN A 291 8.78 7.11 -5.09
C ASN A 291 7.88 7.72 -6.17
N LEU A 292 7.13 6.89 -6.91
CA LEU A 292 6.14 7.38 -7.88
C LEU A 292 4.94 8.05 -7.18
N LEU A 293 4.50 7.53 -6.03
CA LEU A 293 3.42 8.10 -5.25
C LEU A 293 3.75 9.53 -4.78
N TRP A 294 5.01 9.77 -4.37
CA TRP A 294 5.46 11.08 -3.90
C TRP A 294 5.98 12.01 -4.99
N ALA A 295 6.19 11.49 -6.20
CA ALA A 295 6.68 12.30 -7.30
C ALA A 295 5.72 13.46 -7.60
N PRO A 296 6.20 14.71 -7.72
CA PRO A 296 5.38 15.78 -8.26
C PRO A 296 4.78 15.37 -9.61
N TRP A 297 3.48 15.64 -9.80
CA TRP A 297 2.78 15.24 -11.02
C TRP A 297 3.20 16.14 -12.21
N LYS A 298 4.45 15.98 -12.62
CA LYS A 298 5.09 16.68 -13.75
C LYS A 298 5.90 15.68 -14.56
N ARG A 299 5.96 15.88 -15.87
CA ARG A 299 6.65 15.00 -16.82
C ARG A 299 8.02 14.54 -16.31
N ALA A 300 8.90 15.47 -15.97
CA ALA A 300 10.27 15.13 -15.57
C ALA A 300 10.30 14.26 -14.30
N ALA A 301 9.53 14.61 -13.26
CA ALA A 301 9.53 13.90 -11.99
C ALA A 301 8.90 12.50 -12.10
N VAL A 302 7.77 12.37 -12.82
CA VAL A 302 7.13 11.07 -13.08
C VAL A 302 8.06 10.15 -13.88
N PHE A 303 8.70 10.70 -14.91
CA PHE A 303 9.62 9.94 -15.75
C PHE A 303 10.85 9.48 -14.96
N GLU A 304 11.45 10.39 -14.18
CA GLU A 304 12.59 10.09 -13.31
C GLU A 304 12.25 9.02 -12.25
N ALA A 305 11.06 9.10 -11.63
CA ALA A 305 10.62 8.12 -10.64
C ALA A 305 10.52 6.71 -11.23
N VAL A 306 10.02 6.59 -12.48
CA VAL A 306 9.93 5.29 -13.16
C VAL A 306 11.31 4.81 -13.61
N GLU A 307 12.09 5.66 -14.30
CA GLU A 307 13.37 5.30 -14.87
C GLU A 307 14.41 4.94 -13.80
N SER A 308 14.49 5.73 -12.72
CA SER A 308 15.43 5.47 -11.62
C SER A 308 15.12 4.16 -10.90
N TYR A 309 13.84 3.81 -10.74
CA TYR A 309 13.47 2.55 -10.12
C TYR A 309 13.75 1.36 -11.03
N GLU A 310 13.35 1.42 -12.31
CA GLU A 310 13.65 0.37 -13.29
C GLU A 310 15.17 0.13 -13.42
N ALA A 311 15.98 1.19 -13.36
CA ALA A 311 17.44 1.09 -13.41
C ALA A 311 18.06 0.53 -12.13
N ALA A 312 17.43 0.73 -10.97
CA ALA A 312 17.91 0.26 -9.67
C ALA A 312 17.54 -1.20 -9.37
N LEU A 313 16.63 -1.79 -10.14
CA LEU A 313 16.18 -3.16 -9.92
C LEU A 313 17.32 -4.17 -10.11
N PRO A 314 17.54 -5.11 -9.16
CA PRO A 314 18.39 -6.25 -9.37
C PRO A 314 17.99 -7.07 -10.61
N LYS A 315 18.94 -7.73 -11.23
CA LYS A 315 18.66 -8.59 -12.39
C LYS A 315 17.62 -9.66 -12.05
N GLY A 316 16.52 -9.69 -12.79
CA GLY A 316 15.42 -10.62 -12.58
C GLY A 316 14.37 -10.17 -11.57
N ALA A 317 14.59 -9.05 -10.87
CA ALA A 317 13.62 -8.46 -9.97
C ALA A 317 12.39 -7.93 -10.72
N TRP A 318 11.28 -7.88 -10.01
CA TRP A 318 10.00 -7.45 -10.54
C TRP A 318 9.49 -6.23 -9.78
N PRO A 319 9.19 -5.11 -10.45
CA PRO A 319 8.71 -3.90 -9.79
C PRO A 319 7.26 -4.04 -9.34
N ASP A 320 6.89 -3.27 -8.33
CA ASP A 320 5.52 -2.93 -7.99
C ASP A 320 5.31 -1.42 -8.03
N TRP A 321 4.07 -1.01 -8.21
CA TRP A 321 3.71 0.39 -8.35
C TRP A 321 2.47 0.72 -7.56
N VAL A 322 2.51 1.85 -6.85
CA VAL A 322 1.41 2.41 -6.07
C VAL A 322 1.26 3.91 -6.36
N LEU A 323 0.02 4.39 -6.36
CA LEU A 323 -0.30 5.82 -6.45
C LEU A 323 -1.15 6.31 -5.27
N GLY A 324 -1.56 5.40 -4.39
CA GLY A 324 -2.33 5.67 -3.19
C GLY A 324 -2.36 4.45 -2.27
N ASN A 325 -2.61 4.67 -1.00
CA ASN A 325 -2.88 3.67 0.02
C ASN A 325 -3.67 4.31 1.17
N HIS A 326 -3.88 3.58 2.24
CA HIS A 326 -4.62 4.04 3.43
C HIS A 326 -3.84 5.02 4.34
N ASP A 327 -2.60 5.38 3.97
CA ASP A 327 -1.72 6.29 4.73
C ASP A 327 -1.37 7.57 3.95
N GLN A 328 -1.86 7.69 2.71
CA GLN A 328 -1.51 8.79 1.83
C GLN A 328 -2.75 9.36 1.15
N SER A 329 -2.81 10.69 1.10
CA SER A 329 -3.86 11.44 0.39
C SER A 329 -4.14 10.83 -0.98
N ARG A 330 -5.41 10.70 -1.35
CA ARG A 330 -5.87 10.06 -2.58
C ARG A 330 -5.31 10.76 -3.82
N ILE A 331 -5.01 9.99 -4.84
CA ILE A 331 -4.44 10.52 -6.09
C ILE A 331 -5.33 11.61 -6.71
N ALA A 332 -6.65 11.46 -6.69
CA ALA A 332 -7.58 12.44 -7.24
C ALA A 332 -7.56 13.77 -6.47
N THR A 333 -7.31 13.75 -5.16
CA THR A 333 -7.11 14.98 -4.36
C THR A 333 -5.81 15.69 -4.74
N ARG A 334 -4.73 14.93 -4.90
CA ARG A 334 -3.40 15.49 -5.16
C ARG A 334 -3.25 16.10 -6.55
N ILE A 335 -3.90 15.52 -7.57
CA ILE A 335 -3.71 15.92 -8.98
C ILE A 335 -5.00 16.28 -9.72
N GLY A 336 -6.16 16.15 -9.08
CA GLY A 336 -7.49 16.36 -9.67
C GLY A 336 -8.02 15.15 -10.45
N LYS A 337 -9.36 14.99 -10.48
CA LYS A 337 -10.06 13.86 -11.09
C LYS A 337 -9.70 13.64 -12.58
N ALA A 338 -9.52 14.72 -13.34
CA ALA A 338 -9.16 14.60 -14.75
C ALA A 338 -7.79 13.96 -14.95
N GLN A 339 -6.80 14.29 -14.10
CA GLN A 339 -5.47 13.69 -14.13
C GLN A 339 -5.44 12.32 -13.46
N ALA A 340 -6.33 12.01 -12.51
CA ALA A 340 -6.45 10.67 -11.92
C ALA A 340 -6.72 9.60 -13.01
N ARG A 341 -7.45 9.94 -14.07
CA ARG A 341 -7.66 9.06 -15.23
C ARG A 341 -6.35 8.72 -15.96
N VAL A 342 -5.49 9.73 -16.13
CA VAL A 342 -4.15 9.55 -16.73
C VAL A 342 -3.23 8.77 -15.79
N ALA A 343 -3.33 9.02 -14.49
CA ALA A 343 -2.57 8.31 -13.47
C ALA A 343 -2.93 6.82 -13.41
N MET A 344 -4.22 6.47 -13.51
CA MET A 344 -4.67 5.08 -13.58
C MET A 344 -4.14 4.38 -14.84
N LEU A 345 -4.13 5.08 -15.98
CA LEU A 345 -3.54 4.54 -17.19
C LEU A 345 -2.03 4.30 -17.03
N LEU A 346 -1.30 5.24 -16.43
CA LEU A 346 0.12 5.07 -16.09
C LEU A 346 0.31 3.83 -15.21
N LEU A 347 -0.36 3.78 -14.06
CA LEU A 347 -0.26 2.70 -13.09
C LEU A 347 -0.47 1.32 -13.72
N LEU A 348 -1.53 1.17 -14.50
CA LEU A 348 -1.93 -0.11 -15.09
C LEU A 348 -1.18 -0.46 -16.38
N THR A 349 -0.36 0.42 -16.94
CA THR A 349 0.45 0.15 -18.13
C THR A 349 1.95 0.13 -17.90
N LEU A 350 2.43 0.47 -16.70
CA LEU A 350 3.83 0.25 -16.31
C LEU A 350 4.16 -1.25 -16.24
N ARG A 351 5.44 -1.60 -16.39
CA ARG A 351 5.95 -2.96 -16.15
C ARG A 351 5.91 -3.24 -14.67
N GLY A 352 5.38 -4.36 -14.26
CA GLY A 352 5.31 -4.72 -12.85
C GLY A 352 3.90 -4.99 -12.35
N THR A 353 3.79 -5.15 -11.04
CA THR A 353 2.54 -5.42 -10.33
C THR A 353 1.95 -4.11 -9.82
N PRO A 354 0.83 -3.63 -10.38
CA PRO A 354 0.15 -2.45 -9.84
C PRO A 354 -0.69 -2.80 -8.62
N ILE A 355 -0.69 -1.89 -7.63
CA ILE A 355 -1.58 -1.93 -6.48
C ILE A 355 -2.53 -0.74 -6.57
N VAL A 356 -3.83 -1.02 -6.61
CA VAL A 356 -4.91 -0.02 -6.67
C VAL A 356 -5.56 0.08 -5.30
N TYR A 357 -5.62 1.26 -4.73
CA TYR A 357 -6.32 1.49 -3.46
C TYR A 357 -7.83 1.63 -3.70
N PHE A 358 -8.67 1.04 -2.84
CA PHE A 358 -10.13 1.09 -2.99
C PHE A 358 -10.62 2.54 -3.14
N GLY A 359 -11.50 2.76 -4.10
CA GLY A 359 -12.04 4.08 -4.44
C GLY A 359 -11.20 4.87 -5.46
N ASP A 360 -9.94 4.49 -5.74
CA ASP A 360 -9.17 5.13 -6.80
C ASP A 360 -9.75 4.84 -8.19
N GLU A 361 -10.40 3.68 -8.35
CA GLU A 361 -11.14 3.32 -9.56
C GLU A 361 -12.39 4.17 -9.80
N LEU A 362 -12.83 4.92 -8.78
CA LEU A 362 -13.93 5.90 -8.85
C LEU A 362 -13.42 7.34 -8.95
N ALA A 363 -12.11 7.56 -8.84
CA ALA A 363 -11.48 8.86 -8.61
C ALA A 363 -12.06 9.57 -7.38
N LEU A 364 -12.19 8.84 -6.26
CA LEU A 364 -12.59 9.44 -4.98
C LEU A 364 -11.52 10.41 -4.51
N GLU A 365 -11.98 11.48 -3.87
CA GLU A 365 -11.14 12.50 -3.24
C GLU A 365 -11.16 12.34 -1.72
N ASP A 366 -10.18 12.91 -1.05
CA ASP A 366 -10.15 13.00 0.40
C ASP A 366 -11.33 13.82 0.91
N ILE A 367 -11.92 13.40 2.00
CA ILE A 367 -13.01 14.12 2.64
C ILE A 367 -12.47 14.96 3.80
N VAL A 368 -12.90 16.21 3.87
CA VAL A 368 -12.53 17.08 4.99
C VAL A 368 -13.22 16.57 6.27
N ILE A 369 -12.43 16.12 7.23
CA ILE A 369 -12.92 15.64 8.52
C ILE A 369 -12.87 16.79 9.54
N PRO A 370 -14.01 17.18 10.14
CA PRO A 370 -14.02 18.16 11.23
C PRO A 370 -13.14 17.73 12.40
N LEU A 371 -12.47 18.66 13.05
CA LEU A 371 -11.52 18.36 14.14
C LEU A 371 -12.12 17.51 15.27
N ASP A 372 -13.39 17.74 15.60
CA ASP A 372 -14.13 16.98 16.63
C ASP A 372 -14.56 15.58 16.16
N LYS A 373 -14.39 15.27 14.88
CA LYS A 373 -14.68 13.96 14.28
C LYS A 373 -13.43 13.21 13.82
N GLN A 374 -12.26 13.79 14.02
CA GLN A 374 -11.01 13.09 13.71
C GLN A 374 -10.84 11.85 14.62
N ARG A 375 -10.42 10.76 14.03
CA ARG A 375 -10.23 9.46 14.66
C ARG A 375 -8.77 9.03 14.66
N ASP A 376 -8.02 9.40 13.61
CA ASP A 376 -6.65 8.95 13.42
C ASP A 376 -5.70 9.54 14.48
N PRO A 377 -5.01 8.67 15.27
CA PRO A 377 -4.09 9.11 16.31
C PRO A 377 -2.90 9.92 15.78
N PHE A 378 -2.45 9.69 14.55
CA PHE A 378 -1.36 10.46 13.94
C PHE A 378 -1.76 11.94 13.74
N GLY A 379 -2.97 12.18 13.26
CA GLY A 379 -3.52 13.54 13.14
C GLY A 379 -3.74 14.21 14.49
N ILE A 380 -4.24 13.45 15.46
CA ILE A 380 -4.51 13.93 16.84
C ILE A 380 -3.19 14.28 17.56
N ASN A 381 -2.17 13.42 17.46
CA ASN A 381 -0.88 13.61 18.13
C ASN A 381 0.01 14.67 17.44
N MET A 382 -0.21 14.93 16.17
CA MET A 382 0.57 15.89 15.36
C MET A 382 -0.36 16.91 14.67
N PRO A 383 -1.13 17.71 15.41
CA PRO A 383 -2.13 18.61 14.83
C PRO A 383 -1.48 19.63 13.89
N GLY A 384 -2.10 19.83 12.74
CA GLY A 384 -1.64 20.79 11.72
C GLY A 384 -0.37 20.36 10.96
N LYS A 385 0.11 19.13 11.13
CA LYS A 385 1.27 18.59 10.42
C LYS A 385 0.91 17.77 9.18
N GLY A 386 -0.36 17.63 8.85
CA GLY A 386 -0.81 16.88 7.68
C GLY A 386 -0.56 15.37 7.80
N GLN A 387 -0.56 14.84 9.03
CA GLN A 387 -0.29 13.42 9.30
C GLN A 387 -1.56 12.61 9.58
N GLY A 388 -2.74 13.25 9.57
CA GLY A 388 -4.02 12.56 9.76
C GLY A 388 -4.44 11.81 8.50
N ARG A 389 -4.86 10.55 8.66
CA ARG A 389 -5.18 9.60 7.59
C ARG A 389 -6.68 9.36 7.42
N ASP A 390 -7.54 9.98 8.24
CA ASP A 390 -9.00 9.84 8.13
C ASP A 390 -9.56 10.21 6.75
N PRO A 391 -9.07 11.29 6.08
CA PRO A 391 -9.62 11.73 4.79
C PRO A 391 -9.63 10.66 3.70
N GLU A 392 -8.57 9.89 3.57
CA GLU A 392 -8.43 8.83 2.57
C GLU A 392 -9.02 7.49 3.02
N ARG A 393 -9.37 7.35 4.32
CA ARG A 393 -9.97 6.14 4.91
C ARG A 393 -11.50 6.14 4.94
N CYS A 394 -12.13 7.19 4.42
CA CYS A 394 -13.58 7.33 4.37
C CYS A 394 -14.26 6.17 3.63
N PRO A 395 -15.46 5.72 4.11
CA PRO A 395 -16.17 4.56 3.56
C PRO A 395 -16.56 4.68 2.09
N MET A 396 -16.54 3.53 1.40
CA MET A 396 -16.86 3.35 -0.01
C MET A 396 -18.30 3.74 -0.33
N PRO A 397 -18.54 4.62 -1.32
CA PRO A 397 -19.89 4.93 -1.80
C PRO A 397 -20.34 3.88 -2.84
N TRP A 398 -21.19 2.95 -2.43
CA TRP A 398 -21.75 1.94 -3.33
C TRP A 398 -22.93 2.48 -4.14
N ASP A 399 -23.75 3.34 -3.53
CA ASP A 399 -24.93 3.95 -4.13
C ASP A 399 -25.03 5.46 -3.79
N GLU A 400 -26.08 6.11 -4.30
CA GLU A 400 -26.31 7.54 -4.11
C GLU A 400 -27.12 7.87 -2.83
N THR A 401 -27.36 6.90 -1.94
CA THR A 401 -28.04 7.15 -0.66
C THR A 401 -27.14 7.98 0.29
N PRO A 402 -27.69 8.64 1.30
CA PRO A 402 -26.91 9.43 2.25
C PRO A 402 -25.81 8.64 2.99
N LYS A 403 -25.97 7.33 3.12
CA LYS A 403 -24.99 6.43 3.72
C LYS A 403 -24.20 5.61 2.67
N GLY A 404 -24.33 6.00 1.40
CA GLY A 404 -23.59 5.43 0.29
C GLY A 404 -23.79 3.93 0.06
N GLY A 405 -24.87 3.33 0.55
CA GLY A 405 -25.02 1.88 0.55
C GLY A 405 -23.96 1.12 1.35
N PHE A 406 -23.11 1.84 2.08
CA PHE A 406 -22.06 1.26 2.91
C PHE A 406 -22.61 0.62 4.17
N THR A 407 -23.55 1.29 4.87
CA THR A 407 -24.11 0.87 6.14
C THR A 407 -25.59 1.21 6.26
N SER A 408 -26.33 0.46 7.07
CA SER A 408 -27.65 0.87 7.54
C SER A 408 -27.59 1.71 8.83
N GLY A 409 -26.49 1.67 9.57
CA GLY A 409 -26.19 2.42 10.79
C GLY A 409 -25.58 3.80 10.52
N GLU A 410 -24.87 4.37 11.51
CA GLU A 410 -24.06 5.58 11.36
C GLU A 410 -22.64 5.19 10.98
N PRO A 411 -22.08 5.66 9.84
CA PRO A 411 -20.75 5.26 9.42
C PRO A 411 -19.68 5.84 10.38
N TRP A 412 -18.62 5.08 10.62
CA TRP A 412 -17.53 5.43 11.54
C TRP A 412 -16.76 6.69 11.12
N LEU A 413 -16.71 6.98 9.82
CA LEU A 413 -16.27 8.23 9.18
C LEU A 413 -17.30 8.64 8.12
N PRO A 414 -17.32 9.92 7.68
CA PRO A 414 -18.17 10.35 6.58
C PRO A 414 -17.96 9.52 5.31
N ILE A 415 -19.02 9.28 4.54
CA ILE A 415 -18.92 8.54 3.27
C ILE A 415 -18.02 9.31 2.28
N ALA A 416 -17.17 8.59 1.56
CA ALA A 416 -16.21 9.14 0.58
C ALA A 416 -16.90 9.64 -0.72
N ALA A 417 -18.06 10.27 -0.61
CA ALA A 417 -18.80 10.80 -1.74
C ALA A 417 -18.44 12.27 -1.98
N SER A 418 -17.76 12.55 -3.08
CA SER A 418 -17.38 13.91 -3.50
C SER A 418 -18.42 14.58 -4.40
N GLY A 419 -19.71 14.21 -4.25
CA GLY A 419 -20.86 14.73 -4.99
C GLY A 419 -21.60 13.68 -5.83
N PRO A 420 -22.66 14.08 -6.55
CA PRO A 420 -23.40 13.19 -7.43
C PRO A 420 -22.49 12.52 -8.45
N GLY A 421 -22.75 11.24 -8.73
CA GLY A 421 -21.96 10.45 -9.69
C GLY A 421 -20.65 9.91 -9.16
N SER A 422 -20.41 9.97 -7.84
CA SER A 422 -19.18 9.43 -7.24
C SER A 422 -19.31 7.98 -6.75
N SER A 423 -20.52 7.40 -6.76
CA SER A 423 -20.77 6.03 -6.30
C SER A 423 -20.46 4.97 -7.37
N VAL A 424 -20.31 3.71 -6.92
CA VAL A 424 -20.18 2.56 -7.82
C VAL A 424 -21.40 2.44 -8.73
N GLU A 425 -22.62 2.56 -8.17
CA GLU A 425 -23.88 2.47 -8.90
C GLU A 425 -23.95 3.51 -10.03
N ALA A 426 -23.67 4.76 -9.72
CA ALA A 426 -23.72 5.85 -10.69
C ALA A 426 -22.70 5.70 -11.82
N GLN A 427 -21.52 5.13 -11.54
CA GLN A 427 -20.44 4.99 -12.51
C GLN A 427 -20.47 3.68 -13.29
N ARG A 428 -21.16 2.67 -12.80
CA ARG A 428 -21.10 1.30 -13.33
C ARG A 428 -21.55 1.21 -14.77
N ASP A 429 -22.61 1.91 -15.12
CA ASP A 429 -23.25 1.87 -16.46
C ASP A 429 -22.92 3.12 -17.30
N ASP A 430 -22.16 4.07 -16.74
CA ASP A 430 -21.62 5.20 -17.48
C ASP A 430 -20.29 4.83 -18.13
N GLU A 431 -20.30 4.63 -19.45
CA GLU A 431 -19.10 4.29 -20.21
C GLU A 431 -17.99 5.35 -20.13
N ALA A 432 -18.33 6.62 -19.88
CA ALA A 432 -17.38 7.72 -19.74
C ALA A 432 -16.79 7.84 -18.33
N SER A 433 -17.32 7.10 -17.35
CA SER A 433 -16.90 7.15 -15.95
C SER A 433 -15.45 6.71 -15.74
N MET A 434 -14.91 7.04 -14.55
CA MET A 434 -13.60 6.56 -14.14
C MET A 434 -13.60 5.05 -13.93
N LEU A 435 -14.67 4.49 -13.34
CA LEU A 435 -14.84 3.06 -13.12
C LEU A 435 -14.83 2.26 -14.42
N SER A 436 -15.59 2.71 -15.42
CA SER A 436 -15.63 2.09 -16.76
C SER A 436 -14.28 2.20 -17.49
N LEU A 437 -13.57 3.32 -17.34
CA LEU A 437 -12.22 3.47 -17.86
C LEU A 437 -11.26 2.47 -17.19
N THR A 438 -11.26 2.37 -15.86
CA THR A 438 -10.42 1.45 -15.11
C THR A 438 -10.64 0.01 -15.59
N ARG A 439 -11.88 -0.42 -15.73
CA ARG A 439 -12.22 -1.75 -16.26
C ARG A 439 -11.67 -1.98 -17.68
N ARG A 440 -11.77 -1.00 -18.55
CA ARG A 440 -11.23 -1.11 -19.92
C ARG A 440 -9.71 -1.25 -19.92
N ILE A 441 -9.00 -0.50 -19.06
CA ILE A 441 -7.54 -0.61 -18.95
C ILE A 441 -7.16 -2.00 -18.42
N LEU A 442 -7.87 -2.50 -17.38
CA LEU A 442 -7.65 -3.84 -16.82
C LEU A 442 -7.91 -4.93 -17.86
N ALA A 443 -8.99 -4.84 -18.62
CA ALA A 443 -9.30 -5.77 -19.70
C ALA A 443 -8.22 -5.77 -20.80
N LEU A 444 -7.75 -4.58 -21.21
CA LEU A 444 -6.67 -4.44 -22.19
C LEU A 444 -5.36 -5.04 -21.65
N ARG A 445 -4.98 -4.73 -20.39
CA ARG A 445 -3.79 -5.29 -19.75
C ARG A 445 -3.84 -6.82 -19.69
N ARG A 446 -5.00 -7.40 -19.37
CA ARG A 446 -5.20 -8.86 -19.30
C ARG A 446 -5.13 -9.53 -20.66
N SER A 447 -5.69 -8.89 -21.70
CA SER A 447 -5.68 -9.45 -23.07
C SER A 447 -4.34 -9.31 -23.78
N GLU A 448 -3.48 -8.39 -23.33
CA GLU A 448 -2.21 -8.04 -23.99
C GLU A 448 -1.02 -8.25 -23.06
N PRO A 449 -0.37 -9.43 -23.07
CA PRO A 449 0.79 -9.74 -22.24
C PRO A 449 1.94 -8.74 -22.36
N ALA A 450 2.06 -8.07 -23.50
CA ALA A 450 3.01 -6.98 -23.69
C ALA A 450 2.80 -5.82 -22.68
N LEU A 451 1.58 -5.58 -22.22
CA LEU A 451 1.27 -4.55 -21.23
C LEU A 451 1.50 -5.02 -19.78
N SER A 452 1.35 -6.31 -19.47
CA SER A 452 1.67 -6.84 -18.14
C SER A 452 3.15 -7.20 -18.00
N ARG A 453 3.72 -7.94 -18.94
CA ARG A 453 5.06 -8.58 -18.86
C ARG A 453 6.13 -7.93 -19.73
N GLY A 454 5.71 -7.23 -20.81
CA GLY A 454 6.63 -6.67 -21.77
C GLY A 454 7.63 -5.71 -21.16
N ALA A 455 8.78 -5.56 -21.78
CA ALA A 455 9.78 -4.58 -21.36
C ALA A 455 9.18 -3.16 -21.39
N TRP A 456 9.64 -2.33 -20.48
CA TRP A 456 9.41 -0.89 -20.49
C TRP A 456 10.63 -0.22 -21.13
N THR A 457 10.37 0.70 -22.07
CA THR A 457 11.44 1.45 -22.75
C THR A 457 10.98 2.90 -22.94
N PRO A 458 11.77 3.90 -22.51
CA PRO A 458 11.44 5.30 -22.75
C PRO A 458 11.37 5.62 -24.24
N MET A 459 10.45 6.52 -24.64
CA MET A 459 10.36 7.04 -26.00
C MET A 459 10.82 8.48 -26.05
N THR A 460 11.69 8.77 -27.03
CA THR A 460 12.04 10.15 -27.34
C THR A 460 10.97 10.77 -28.24
N VAL A 461 10.33 11.82 -27.74
CA VAL A 461 9.31 12.58 -28.45
C VAL A 461 9.55 14.08 -28.28
N GLU A 462 9.20 14.86 -29.31
CA GLU A 462 9.03 16.31 -29.17
C GLU A 462 7.66 16.58 -28.56
N GLY A 463 7.62 17.37 -27.50
CA GLY A 463 6.42 17.68 -26.71
C GLY A 463 6.58 17.36 -25.24
N GLU A 464 5.87 18.09 -24.38
CA GLU A 464 5.90 17.95 -22.92
C GLU A 464 4.90 16.88 -22.48
N VAL A 465 5.22 15.59 -22.77
CA VAL A 465 4.41 14.41 -22.43
C VAL A 465 5.30 13.30 -21.88
N VAL A 466 4.72 12.39 -21.10
CA VAL A 466 5.36 11.10 -20.76
C VAL A 466 5.05 10.12 -21.89
N ALA A 467 6.09 9.51 -22.45
CA ALA A 467 5.93 8.53 -23.54
C ALA A 467 6.90 7.35 -23.34
N TYR A 468 6.37 6.14 -23.49
CA TYR A 468 7.15 4.90 -23.38
C TYR A 468 6.56 3.77 -24.21
N LEU A 469 7.40 2.80 -24.52
CA LEU A 469 7.02 1.55 -25.16
C LEU A 469 6.82 0.43 -24.12
N ARG A 470 5.86 -0.41 -24.39
CA ARG A 470 5.69 -1.73 -23.77
C ARG A 470 5.76 -2.78 -24.86
N GLY A 471 6.54 -3.83 -24.65
CA GLY A 471 6.69 -4.87 -25.67
C GLY A 471 7.33 -6.13 -25.15
N ASP A 472 7.04 -7.28 -25.82
CA ASP A 472 7.51 -8.62 -25.46
C ASP A 472 8.26 -9.34 -26.62
N GLY A 473 8.65 -8.59 -27.65
CA GLY A 473 9.30 -9.10 -28.86
C GLY A 473 8.33 -9.41 -30.02
N GLY A 474 7.03 -9.46 -29.76
CA GLY A 474 5.97 -9.62 -30.78
C GLY A 474 5.13 -8.34 -30.93
N LYS A 475 4.17 -8.18 -30.04
CA LYS A 475 3.33 -6.98 -29.99
C LYS A 475 4.01 -5.86 -29.20
N ARG A 476 3.82 -4.62 -29.63
CA ARG A 476 4.30 -3.42 -28.95
C ARG A 476 3.19 -2.41 -28.80
N PHE A 477 3.24 -1.68 -27.69
CA PHE A 477 2.32 -0.59 -27.41
C PHE A 477 3.12 0.67 -27.05
N ALA A 478 2.77 1.80 -27.66
CA ALA A 478 3.21 3.09 -27.17
C ALA A 478 2.14 3.64 -26.23
N VAL A 479 2.57 4.09 -25.06
CA VAL A 479 1.74 4.81 -24.09
C VAL A 479 2.19 6.25 -24.08
N VAL A 480 1.26 7.19 -24.30
CA VAL A 480 1.56 8.62 -24.38
C VAL A 480 0.60 9.38 -23.46
N LEU A 481 1.14 10.11 -22.49
CA LEU A 481 0.39 10.72 -21.38
C LEU A 481 0.61 12.23 -21.35
N ASN A 482 -0.46 13.00 -21.47
CA ASN A 482 -0.48 14.44 -21.26
C ASN A 482 -0.82 14.76 -19.80
N LEU A 483 0.19 15.12 -19.00
CA LEU A 483 0.05 15.44 -17.58
C LEU A 483 -0.38 16.90 -17.33
N GLU A 484 -0.86 17.61 -18.37
CA GLU A 484 -1.27 19.00 -18.23
C GLU A 484 -2.71 19.25 -18.73
N GLY A 485 -3.33 20.27 -18.16
CA GLY A 485 -4.66 20.75 -18.55
C GLY A 485 -4.70 21.54 -19.86
N LYS A 486 -3.77 21.28 -20.80
CA LYS A 486 -3.68 21.94 -22.11
C LYS A 486 -3.49 20.91 -23.22
N ARG A 487 -4.04 21.19 -24.40
CA ARG A 487 -3.80 20.38 -25.60
C ARG A 487 -2.31 20.34 -25.94
N LYS A 488 -1.81 19.18 -26.33
CA LYS A 488 -0.42 18.94 -26.72
C LYS A 488 -0.34 18.34 -28.12
N THR A 489 0.64 18.76 -28.88
CA THR A 489 1.06 18.07 -30.10
C THR A 489 2.35 17.35 -29.79
N VAL A 490 2.37 16.06 -30.07
CA VAL A 490 3.51 15.16 -29.86
C VAL A 490 4.03 14.75 -31.22
N ARG A 491 5.34 14.88 -31.43
CA ARG A 491 6.01 14.38 -32.63
C ARG A 491 6.97 13.27 -32.26
N PHE A 492 6.78 12.11 -32.83
CA PHE A 492 7.69 10.99 -32.68
C PHE A 492 8.95 11.19 -33.48
N ALA A 493 10.11 10.84 -32.95
CA ALA A 493 11.41 10.92 -33.62
C ALA A 493 11.39 10.14 -34.94
N GLU A 494 10.79 8.94 -34.90
CA GLU A 494 10.48 8.12 -36.06
C GLU A 494 8.96 7.98 -36.19
N ALA A 495 8.46 7.93 -37.43
CA ALA A 495 7.03 7.67 -37.63
C ALA A 495 6.67 6.29 -37.10
N ILE A 496 5.65 6.23 -36.25
CA ILE A 496 5.09 4.96 -35.78
C ILE A 496 3.92 4.58 -36.69
N SER A 497 3.85 3.31 -37.10
CA SER A 497 2.69 2.77 -37.77
C SER A 497 1.82 2.07 -36.75
N GLY A 498 0.88 2.81 -36.16
CA GLY A 498 0.07 2.30 -35.05
C GLY A 498 -1.37 2.77 -35.07
N ARG A 499 -2.19 2.21 -34.20
CA ARG A 499 -3.58 2.59 -34.00
C ARG A 499 -3.88 2.81 -32.53
N ILE A 500 -4.61 3.88 -32.18
CA ILE A 500 -5.12 4.11 -30.83
C ILE A 500 -6.12 2.98 -30.51
N VAL A 501 -5.86 2.28 -29.40
CA VAL A 501 -6.71 1.19 -28.88
C VAL A 501 -7.40 1.56 -27.57
N LEU A 502 -6.93 2.63 -26.89
CA LEU A 502 -7.53 3.16 -25.67
C LEU A 502 -7.19 4.64 -25.52
N SER A 503 -8.18 5.44 -25.11
CA SER A 503 -8.03 6.83 -24.65
C SER A 503 -8.69 6.99 -23.29
N THR A 504 -8.06 7.78 -22.41
CA THR A 504 -8.65 8.15 -21.12
C THR A 504 -9.75 9.19 -21.25
N HIS A 505 -9.85 9.88 -22.37
CA HIS A 505 -10.73 11.02 -22.58
C HIS A 505 -11.96 10.66 -23.40
N ASP A 506 -11.78 9.95 -24.52
CA ASP A 506 -12.83 9.62 -25.46
C ASP A 506 -12.80 8.12 -25.80
N ILE A 507 -13.90 7.43 -25.48
CA ILE A 507 -14.07 5.99 -25.71
C ILE A 507 -14.04 5.68 -27.21
N ALA A 508 -14.64 6.55 -28.00
CA ALA A 508 -14.74 6.38 -29.48
C ALA A 508 -13.41 6.72 -30.18
N ARG A 509 -12.44 7.25 -29.47
CA ARG A 509 -11.17 7.65 -30.05
C ARG A 509 -10.36 6.46 -30.50
N THR A 510 -10.48 6.17 -31.76
CA THR A 510 -9.66 5.21 -32.51
C THR A 510 -9.10 5.92 -33.76
N GLY A 511 -7.93 5.54 -34.23
CA GLY A 511 -7.37 6.14 -35.44
C GLY A 511 -5.93 5.72 -35.65
N ALA A 512 -5.50 5.79 -36.90
CA ALA A 512 -4.10 5.58 -37.26
C ALA A 512 -3.25 6.73 -36.71
N VAL A 513 -2.08 6.37 -36.18
CA VAL A 513 -1.08 7.30 -35.69
C VAL A 513 0.17 7.14 -36.53
N GLY A 514 0.68 8.26 -37.04
CA GLY A 514 1.92 8.32 -37.81
C GLY A 514 3.02 9.05 -37.03
N ARG A 515 3.53 10.14 -37.61
CA ARG A 515 4.60 10.93 -36.98
C ARG A 515 4.09 11.92 -35.94
N ASP A 516 2.89 12.41 -36.08
CA ASP A 516 2.30 13.41 -35.18
C ASP A 516 1.06 12.84 -34.48
N LEU A 517 0.92 13.17 -33.20
CA LEU A 517 -0.22 12.83 -32.37
C LEU A 517 -0.68 14.09 -31.61
N VAL A 518 -1.98 14.36 -31.66
CA VAL A 518 -2.56 15.43 -30.85
C VAL A 518 -3.29 14.82 -29.68
N LEU A 519 -2.95 15.23 -28.45
CA LEU A 519 -3.63 14.89 -27.21
C LEU A 519 -4.47 16.07 -26.72
N ALA A 520 -5.68 15.78 -26.26
CA ALA A 520 -6.47 16.76 -25.51
C ALA A 520 -5.82 17.08 -24.15
N ALA A 521 -6.35 18.07 -23.45
CA ALA A 521 -5.98 18.32 -22.05
C ALA A 521 -6.26 17.08 -21.20
N ASN A 522 -5.35 16.70 -20.29
CA ASN A 522 -5.52 15.56 -19.39
C ASN A 522 -5.79 14.22 -20.10
N GLU A 523 -5.21 14.00 -21.27
CA GLU A 523 -5.44 12.79 -22.04
C GLU A 523 -4.22 11.88 -22.06
N GLY A 524 -4.45 10.59 -21.80
CA GLY A 524 -3.52 9.51 -22.06
C GLY A 524 -4.08 8.55 -23.11
N VAL A 525 -3.20 8.00 -23.97
CA VAL A 525 -3.59 7.02 -24.99
C VAL A 525 -2.66 5.82 -24.99
N VAL A 526 -3.20 4.67 -25.39
CA VAL A 526 -2.45 3.46 -25.74
C VAL A 526 -2.57 3.24 -27.24
N ILE A 527 -1.43 3.03 -27.88
CA ILE A 527 -1.31 2.85 -29.33
C ILE A 527 -0.72 1.47 -29.58
N ALA A 528 -1.43 0.59 -30.24
CA ALA A 528 -0.87 -0.68 -30.74
C ALA A 528 -0.01 -0.41 -31.97
N ILE A 529 1.22 -0.98 -31.98
CA ILE A 529 2.24 -0.76 -33.02
C ILE A 529 2.61 -2.10 -33.66
#